data_8af431218266a918b4c424aa9ce63e68
#
_entry.id   8af431218266a918b4c424aa9ce63e68
#
_cell.length_a   1.000
_cell.length_b   1.000
_cell.length_c   1.000
_cell.angle_alpha   90.00
_cell.angle_beta   90.00
_cell.angle_gamma   90.00
#
_symmetry.space_group_name_H-M   'P 1'
#
loop_
_entity.id
_entity.type
_entity.pdbx_description
1 polymer ?
#
loop_
_entity_poly.entity_id
_entity_poly.type
_entity_poly.pdbx_seq_one_letter_code
_entity_poly.pdbx_strand_id
1 'polypeptide(L)'
;MKPTRLSYALRWLVFITVWSWVIAQPGAPVVTLGSPQVVQTRNPKAGVHTRLTDEAAPWKVQRTLQLVREMGAPWIVEFFPWAYIQYNPQTFDWSHADEVIDHARAQGLTVIARLGLVPWWARPDERVQPTTFNYLDRDHYADFGDFVHAFVEHYKGRVQHIIIWNEPNLSFEWGLRRVDAAAYVDLLKVAYQRAKEANPNIVVLAGALAPTLEPIDSERGLDDLIYLQQMYAAGAQDYFDALAAHAYGLTRPMADPPDPARVNFRRVELLRQIMIDHGDAAKQVYITEAGWNDSPRWNQAVKPAQRIEYTLAAFDWAQQHDWVTMLAMWAFRYPRAARNYQDGWTWVTEDFQPRPIYLEIQQQLRMTNDK
;
A
#
# COMPACT_ATOMS: atom_id res chain seq x y z
N MET A 1 17.16 -13.65 -60.97
CA MET A 1 18.41 -12.89 -60.75
C MET A 1 19.09 -13.45 -59.52
N LYS A 2 20.32 -13.99 -59.64
CA LYS A 2 21.08 -14.48 -58.47
C LYS A 2 21.59 -13.26 -57.66
N PRO A 3 21.49 -13.23 -56.34
CA PRO A 3 22.00 -12.12 -55.55
C PRO A 3 23.53 -12.01 -55.70
N THR A 4 24.00 -10.80 -55.91
CA THR A 4 25.43 -10.50 -56.13
C THR A 4 26.19 -10.67 -54.81
N ARG A 5 27.50 -11.05 -54.89
CA ARG A 5 28.39 -11.19 -53.70
C ARG A 5 28.40 -9.95 -52.79
N LEU A 6 28.14 -8.78 -53.35
CA LEU A 6 28.02 -7.52 -52.63
C LEU A 6 26.83 -7.51 -51.68
N SER A 7 25.69 -8.15 -52.05
CA SER A 7 24.48 -8.22 -51.19
C SER A 7 24.68 -9.12 -49.97
N TYR A 8 25.52 -10.15 -50.07
CA TYR A 8 25.87 -11.00 -48.93
C TYR A 8 26.81 -10.29 -47.95
N ALA A 9 27.83 -9.59 -48.47
CA ALA A 9 28.77 -8.84 -47.65
C ALA A 9 28.05 -7.75 -46.84
N LEU A 10 27.08 -7.03 -47.44
CA LEU A 10 26.29 -6.00 -46.77
C LEU A 10 25.37 -6.59 -45.67
N ARG A 11 24.78 -7.77 -45.92
CA ARG A 11 23.99 -8.48 -44.92
C ARG A 11 24.81 -8.95 -43.74
N TRP A 12 26.01 -9.45 -43.95
CA TRP A 12 26.92 -9.84 -42.87
C TRP A 12 27.43 -8.64 -42.07
N LEU A 13 27.69 -7.50 -42.71
CA LEU A 13 28.09 -6.27 -42.03
C LEU A 13 26.97 -5.72 -41.14
N VAL A 14 25.74 -5.72 -41.63
CA VAL A 14 24.56 -5.33 -40.80
C VAL A 14 24.33 -6.31 -39.64
N PHE A 15 24.53 -7.62 -39.90
CA PHE A 15 24.37 -8.62 -38.84
C PHE A 15 25.44 -8.49 -37.77
N ILE A 16 26.70 -8.27 -38.15
CA ILE A 16 27.80 -8.07 -37.20
C ILE A 16 27.63 -6.76 -36.41
N THR A 17 27.20 -5.67 -37.05
CA THR A 17 26.96 -4.40 -36.36
C THR A 17 25.77 -4.50 -35.38
N VAL A 18 24.67 -5.17 -35.74
CA VAL A 18 23.53 -5.40 -34.82
C VAL A 18 23.97 -6.30 -33.67
N TRP A 19 24.73 -7.38 -33.93
CA TRP A 19 25.24 -8.26 -32.88
C TRP A 19 26.23 -7.54 -31.95
N SER A 20 27.14 -6.75 -32.52
CA SER A 20 28.08 -5.95 -31.71
C SER A 20 27.37 -4.93 -30.86
N TRP A 21 26.26 -4.36 -31.36
CA TRP A 21 25.43 -3.42 -30.58
C TRP A 21 24.66 -4.12 -29.47
N VAL A 22 24.13 -5.32 -29.69
CA VAL A 22 23.44 -6.15 -28.68
C VAL A 22 24.44 -6.63 -27.60
N ILE A 23 25.68 -6.96 -27.96
CA ILE A 23 26.70 -7.39 -26.97
C ILE A 23 27.29 -6.18 -26.22
N ALA A 24 27.28 -4.98 -26.81
CA ALA A 24 27.78 -3.75 -26.20
C ALA A 24 26.74 -3.04 -25.31
N GLN A 25 25.51 -3.58 -25.19
CA GLN A 25 24.57 -3.06 -24.19
C GLN A 25 25.19 -3.30 -22.82
N PRO A 26 25.41 -2.25 -22.00
CA PRO A 26 25.81 -2.46 -20.63
C PRO A 26 24.78 -3.39 -19.98
N GLY A 27 25.24 -4.50 -19.40
CA GLY A 27 24.37 -5.38 -18.61
C GLY A 27 23.56 -4.54 -17.65
N ALA A 28 22.31 -4.92 -17.40
CA ALA A 28 21.49 -4.24 -16.40
C ALA A 28 22.34 -4.05 -15.14
N PRO A 29 22.37 -2.84 -14.55
CA PRO A 29 23.19 -2.58 -13.37
C PRO A 29 22.84 -3.61 -12.29
N VAL A 30 23.84 -4.33 -11.81
CA VAL A 30 23.65 -5.26 -10.68
C VAL A 30 23.36 -4.41 -9.46
N VAL A 31 22.15 -4.51 -8.96
CA VAL A 31 21.71 -3.81 -7.75
C VAL A 31 22.05 -4.68 -6.55
N THR A 32 22.86 -4.15 -5.65
CA THR A 32 23.21 -4.83 -4.39
C THR A 32 22.44 -4.18 -3.24
N LEU A 33 22.13 -4.96 -2.19
CA LEU A 33 21.42 -4.44 -1.00
C LEU A 33 22.23 -3.35 -0.28
N GLY A 34 23.53 -3.37 -0.38
CA GLY A 34 24.40 -2.47 0.39
C GLY A 34 24.45 -2.81 1.88
N SER A 35 25.13 -1.96 2.66
CA SER A 35 25.17 -2.12 4.12
C SER A 35 23.83 -1.67 4.74
N PRO A 36 23.37 -2.33 5.84
CA PRO A 36 22.19 -1.92 6.56
C PRO A 36 22.22 -0.45 6.98
N GLN A 37 21.14 0.25 6.76
CA GLN A 37 20.97 1.65 7.09
C GLN A 37 20.00 1.82 8.26
N VAL A 38 19.96 3.01 8.84
CA VAL A 38 19.02 3.42 9.88
C VAL A 38 18.32 4.70 9.46
N VAL A 39 17.00 4.76 9.65
CA VAL A 39 16.24 5.97 9.40
C VAL A 39 16.49 6.97 10.52
N GLN A 40 17.04 8.14 10.18
CA GLN A 40 17.20 9.25 11.12
C GLN A 40 15.91 10.07 11.10
N THR A 41 15.13 10.01 12.18
CA THR A 41 13.80 10.63 12.21
C THR A 41 13.50 11.34 13.52
N ARG A 42 12.77 12.45 13.44
CA ARG A 42 12.16 13.16 14.59
C ARG A 42 10.75 12.66 14.87
N ASN A 43 10.13 11.96 13.90
CA ASN A 43 8.79 11.41 14.07
C ASN A 43 8.77 9.91 13.74
N PRO A 44 8.83 9.03 14.74
CA PRO A 44 8.88 7.59 14.56
C PRO A 44 7.57 7.00 14.01
N LYS A 45 6.49 7.78 13.94
CA LYS A 45 5.19 7.35 13.40
C LYS A 45 4.99 7.72 11.92
N ALA A 46 5.90 8.51 11.33
CA ALA A 46 5.77 8.93 9.95
C ALA A 46 6.00 7.78 8.96
N GLY A 47 5.15 7.70 7.96
CA GLY A 47 5.22 6.69 6.91
C GLY A 47 4.69 7.18 5.56
N VAL A 48 4.89 6.38 4.54
CA VAL A 48 4.32 6.59 3.22
C VAL A 48 3.84 5.27 2.63
N HIS A 49 2.81 5.34 1.79
CA HIS A 49 2.46 4.21 0.93
C HIS A 49 3.35 4.24 -0.30
N THR A 50 4.14 3.21 -0.49
CA THR A 50 4.91 2.99 -1.71
C THR A 50 4.05 2.31 -2.78
N ARG A 51 4.49 2.28 -4.01
CA ARG A 51 3.81 1.63 -5.13
C ARG A 51 4.85 0.86 -5.92
N LEU A 52 5.51 -0.09 -5.23
CA LEU A 52 6.59 -0.89 -5.78
C LEU A 52 6.11 -2.17 -6.46
N THR A 53 4.87 -2.57 -6.21
CA THR A 53 4.21 -3.75 -6.80
C THR A 53 4.38 -3.84 -8.32
N ASP A 54 4.27 -2.70 -9.01
CA ASP A 54 4.35 -2.62 -10.48
C ASP A 54 5.71 -2.07 -10.97
N GLU A 55 6.72 -1.98 -10.10
CA GLU A 55 8.05 -1.50 -10.45
C GLU A 55 8.98 -2.67 -10.80
N ALA A 56 9.19 -2.88 -12.09
CA ALA A 56 9.97 -4.02 -12.58
C ALA A 56 11.49 -3.80 -12.53
N ALA A 57 11.98 -2.59 -12.23
CA ALA A 57 13.38 -2.28 -12.27
C ALA A 57 13.99 -2.24 -10.85
N PRO A 58 14.88 -3.19 -10.48
CA PRO A 58 15.48 -3.30 -9.14
C PRO A 58 16.07 -2.00 -8.60
N TRP A 59 16.79 -1.27 -9.45
CA TRP A 59 17.40 0.01 -9.05
C TRP A 59 16.36 1.08 -8.69
N LYS A 60 15.15 1.03 -9.29
CA LYS A 60 14.07 1.96 -8.97
C LYS A 60 13.40 1.58 -7.64
N VAL A 61 13.27 0.28 -7.35
CA VAL A 61 12.86 -0.20 -6.02
C VAL A 61 13.81 0.34 -4.97
N GLN A 62 15.11 0.09 -5.12
CA GLN A 62 16.14 0.56 -4.20
C GLN A 62 16.12 2.09 -4.05
N ARG A 63 16.05 2.84 -5.17
CA ARG A 63 16.06 4.31 -5.13
C ARG A 63 14.82 4.89 -4.45
N THR A 64 13.65 4.30 -4.68
CA THR A 64 12.41 4.71 -4.00
C THR A 64 12.56 4.57 -2.48
N LEU A 65 12.99 3.41 -2.01
CA LEU A 65 13.16 3.13 -0.58
C LEU A 65 14.28 3.96 0.06
N GLN A 66 15.36 4.22 -0.68
CA GLN A 66 16.41 5.14 -0.25
C GLN A 66 15.86 6.55 -0.01
N LEU A 67 15.04 7.08 -0.92
CA LEU A 67 14.42 8.40 -0.77
C LEU A 67 13.46 8.46 0.41
N VAL A 68 12.69 7.39 0.67
CA VAL A 68 11.83 7.31 1.86
C VAL A 68 12.66 7.40 3.14
N ARG A 69 13.76 6.62 3.24
CA ARG A 69 14.70 6.74 4.37
C ARG A 69 15.29 8.13 4.48
N GLU A 70 15.78 8.72 3.37
CA GLU A 70 16.39 10.04 3.33
C GLU A 70 15.41 11.15 3.74
N MET A 71 14.13 10.95 3.53
CA MET A 71 13.07 11.83 4.00
C MET A 71 12.87 11.77 5.51
N GLY A 72 13.25 10.67 6.16
CA GLY A 72 13.06 10.46 7.59
C GLY A 72 11.77 9.73 7.96
N ALA A 73 11.12 9.03 7.01
CA ALA A 73 9.95 8.19 7.31
C ALA A 73 10.40 6.74 7.56
N PRO A 74 10.17 6.18 8.78
CA PRO A 74 10.60 4.82 9.09
C PRO A 74 9.62 3.72 8.65
N TRP A 75 8.39 4.08 8.22
CA TRP A 75 7.37 3.13 7.83
C TRP A 75 7.04 3.23 6.34
N ILE A 76 6.85 2.07 5.74
CA ILE A 76 6.19 1.95 4.44
C ILE A 76 4.99 1.03 4.53
N VAL A 77 3.94 1.35 3.77
CA VAL A 77 2.88 0.42 3.40
C VAL A 77 3.11 0.01 1.96
N GLU A 78 3.15 -1.30 1.70
CA GLU A 78 3.31 -1.82 0.35
C GLU A 78 2.33 -2.94 0.09
N PHE A 79 1.90 -3.04 -1.16
CA PHE A 79 0.96 -4.06 -1.60
C PHE A 79 1.69 -5.30 -2.12
N PHE A 80 1.32 -6.47 -1.60
CA PHE A 80 1.83 -7.77 -2.04
C PHE A 80 0.67 -8.59 -2.61
N PRO A 81 0.43 -8.49 -3.93
CA PRO A 81 -0.71 -9.13 -4.57
C PRO A 81 -0.62 -10.65 -4.52
N TRP A 82 -1.65 -11.31 -4.00
CA TRP A 82 -1.76 -12.77 -4.04
C TRP A 82 -1.65 -13.30 -5.47
N ALA A 83 -2.33 -12.64 -6.42
CA ALA A 83 -2.33 -13.02 -7.83
C ALA A 83 -0.92 -12.99 -8.49
N TYR A 84 0.01 -12.18 -7.98
CA TYR A 84 1.36 -12.09 -8.53
C TYR A 84 2.29 -13.12 -7.89
N ILE A 85 2.12 -13.35 -6.59
CA ILE A 85 2.93 -14.30 -5.82
C ILE A 85 2.50 -15.74 -6.10
N GLN A 86 1.20 -16.01 -6.21
CA GLN A 86 0.66 -17.35 -6.46
C GLN A 86 -0.22 -17.32 -7.72
N TYR A 87 0.44 -17.13 -8.88
CA TYR A 87 -0.25 -17.09 -10.16
C TYR A 87 -1.03 -18.39 -10.47
N ASN A 88 -0.52 -19.53 -10.03
CA ASN A 88 -1.23 -20.81 -10.08
C ASN A 88 -1.26 -21.48 -8.68
N PRO A 89 -2.21 -22.38 -8.41
CA PRO A 89 -2.43 -22.93 -7.05
C PRO A 89 -1.24 -23.70 -6.46
N GLN A 90 -0.29 -24.15 -7.29
CA GLN A 90 0.77 -25.07 -6.85
C GLN A 90 2.11 -24.37 -6.55
N THR A 91 2.29 -23.12 -6.99
CA THR A 91 3.61 -22.47 -6.93
C THR A 91 3.53 -21.04 -6.45
N PHE A 92 4.53 -20.65 -5.66
CA PHE A 92 4.74 -19.28 -5.23
C PHE A 92 5.99 -18.70 -5.91
N ASP A 93 5.88 -17.49 -6.44
CA ASP A 93 6.99 -16.69 -6.90
C ASP A 93 7.21 -15.51 -5.93
N TRP A 94 8.21 -15.64 -5.09
CA TRP A 94 8.58 -14.63 -4.10
C TRP A 94 9.56 -13.59 -4.61
N SER A 95 10.09 -13.76 -5.83
CA SER A 95 11.24 -12.99 -6.33
C SER A 95 11.09 -11.49 -6.21
N HIS A 96 9.96 -10.94 -6.66
CA HIS A 96 9.71 -9.50 -6.56
C HIS A 96 9.42 -9.05 -5.12
N ALA A 97 8.66 -9.84 -4.37
CA ALA A 97 8.34 -9.51 -2.98
C ALA A 97 9.60 -9.58 -2.09
N ASP A 98 10.49 -10.57 -2.30
CA ASP A 98 11.80 -10.65 -1.64
C ASP A 98 12.66 -9.42 -1.95
N GLU A 99 12.72 -8.99 -3.21
CA GLU A 99 13.45 -7.80 -3.61
C GLU A 99 12.96 -6.55 -2.86
N VAL A 100 11.65 -6.31 -2.83
CA VAL A 100 11.07 -5.15 -2.15
C VAL A 100 11.35 -5.19 -0.64
N ILE A 101 11.11 -6.33 0.01
CA ILE A 101 11.27 -6.47 1.46
C ILE A 101 12.75 -6.38 1.87
N ASP A 102 13.65 -7.02 1.13
CA ASP A 102 15.07 -7.00 1.48
C ASP A 102 15.69 -5.61 1.26
N HIS A 103 15.32 -4.91 0.19
CA HIS A 103 15.72 -3.51 0.00
C HIS A 103 15.12 -2.58 1.05
N ALA A 104 13.85 -2.75 1.46
CA ALA A 104 13.25 -1.96 2.52
C ALA A 104 14.00 -2.16 3.85
N ARG A 105 14.30 -3.41 4.21
CA ARG A 105 15.07 -3.73 5.41
C ARG A 105 16.50 -3.19 5.36
N ALA A 106 17.17 -3.30 4.22
CA ALA A 106 18.49 -2.72 4.04
C ALA A 106 18.50 -1.20 4.24
N GLN A 107 17.38 -0.52 3.93
CA GLN A 107 17.19 0.91 4.22
C GLN A 107 16.72 1.18 5.67
N GLY A 108 16.53 0.17 6.52
CA GLY A 108 16.04 0.32 7.89
C GLY A 108 14.55 0.68 7.99
N LEU A 109 13.77 0.35 6.96
CA LEU A 109 12.34 0.63 6.91
C LEU A 109 11.54 -0.54 7.47
N THR A 110 10.48 -0.22 8.21
CA THR A 110 9.48 -1.18 8.65
C THR A 110 8.40 -1.31 7.58
N VAL A 111 8.14 -2.54 7.15
CA VAL A 111 7.15 -2.85 6.12
C VAL A 111 5.85 -3.28 6.76
N ILE A 112 4.76 -2.63 6.36
CA ILE A 112 3.39 -3.13 6.54
C ILE A 112 2.95 -3.72 5.21
N ALA A 113 2.74 -5.04 5.18
CA ALA A 113 2.38 -5.74 3.97
C ALA A 113 0.86 -5.83 3.82
N ARG A 114 0.30 -5.17 2.81
CA ARG A 114 -1.12 -5.31 2.45
C ARG A 114 -1.29 -6.51 1.53
N LEU A 115 -2.15 -7.46 1.93
CA LEU A 115 -2.43 -8.70 1.22
C LEU A 115 -3.82 -8.65 0.58
N GLY A 116 -3.90 -8.98 -0.69
CA GLY A 116 -5.13 -8.96 -1.47
C GLY A 116 -4.85 -9.26 -2.94
N LEU A 117 -5.76 -8.87 -3.83
CA LEU A 117 -5.75 -9.13 -5.27
C LEU A 117 -5.82 -10.63 -5.60
N VAL A 118 -6.98 -11.07 -5.99
CA VAL A 118 -7.33 -12.49 -6.14
C VAL A 118 -6.74 -13.05 -7.44
N PRO A 119 -6.06 -14.20 -7.42
CA PRO A 119 -5.59 -14.86 -8.64
C PRO A 119 -6.77 -15.36 -9.48
N TRP A 120 -6.53 -15.52 -10.78
CA TRP A 120 -7.57 -15.87 -11.75
C TRP A 120 -8.33 -17.17 -11.39
N TRP A 121 -7.66 -18.12 -10.79
CA TRP A 121 -8.23 -19.43 -10.45
C TRP A 121 -9.14 -19.42 -9.20
N ALA A 122 -9.05 -18.37 -8.38
CA ALA A 122 -9.89 -18.15 -7.20
C ALA A 122 -10.98 -17.09 -7.43
N ARG A 123 -11.12 -16.60 -8.67
CA ARG A 123 -12.16 -15.63 -9.08
C ARG A 123 -13.25 -16.34 -9.89
N PRO A 124 -14.49 -15.83 -9.89
CA PRO A 124 -15.51 -16.30 -10.81
C PRO A 124 -15.10 -16.05 -12.27
N ASP A 125 -15.70 -16.80 -13.18
CA ASP A 125 -15.49 -16.61 -14.62
C ASP A 125 -16.03 -15.23 -15.04
N GLU A 126 -15.14 -14.33 -15.46
CA GLU A 126 -15.47 -12.96 -15.90
C GLU A 126 -16.42 -12.94 -17.11
N ARG A 127 -16.54 -14.05 -17.85
CA ARG A 127 -17.51 -14.21 -18.95
C ARG A 127 -18.93 -14.40 -18.44
N VAL A 128 -19.09 -14.80 -17.16
CA VAL A 128 -20.38 -15.07 -16.54
C VAL A 128 -20.89 -13.84 -15.80
N GLN A 129 -19.99 -13.10 -15.12
CA GLN A 129 -20.37 -11.90 -14.37
C GLN A 129 -19.27 -10.85 -14.36
N PRO A 130 -19.60 -9.56 -14.44
CA PRO A 130 -18.65 -8.47 -14.25
C PRO A 130 -18.01 -8.55 -12.85
N THR A 131 -16.69 -8.35 -12.77
CA THR A 131 -15.98 -8.37 -11.50
C THR A 131 -14.71 -7.50 -11.56
N THR A 132 -14.07 -7.30 -10.42
CA THR A 132 -12.70 -6.77 -10.32
C THR A 132 -11.74 -7.87 -9.88
N PHE A 133 -10.43 -7.59 -9.91
CA PHE A 133 -9.41 -8.45 -9.34
C PHE A 133 -9.53 -8.66 -7.81
N ASN A 134 -10.47 -7.99 -7.16
CA ASN A 134 -10.78 -8.11 -5.75
C ASN A 134 -12.04 -8.95 -5.48
N TYR A 135 -12.49 -9.75 -6.44
CA TYR A 135 -13.56 -10.71 -6.20
C TYR A 135 -12.97 -12.03 -5.71
N LEU A 136 -13.10 -12.30 -4.42
CA LEU A 136 -12.77 -13.59 -3.83
C LEU A 136 -14.07 -14.36 -3.58
N ASP A 137 -14.21 -15.55 -4.20
CA ASP A 137 -15.31 -16.44 -3.92
C ASP A 137 -15.16 -17.04 -2.51
N ARG A 138 -16.27 -17.26 -1.81
CA ARG A 138 -16.26 -17.79 -0.43
C ARG A 138 -15.61 -19.17 -0.36
N ASP A 139 -15.77 -19.98 -1.41
CA ASP A 139 -15.18 -21.30 -1.50
C ASP A 139 -13.63 -21.28 -1.50
N HIS A 140 -13.03 -20.12 -1.81
CA HIS A 140 -11.59 -19.87 -1.83
C HIS A 140 -11.05 -19.10 -0.60
N TYR A 141 -11.85 -18.90 0.46
CA TYR A 141 -11.36 -18.24 1.68
C TYR A 141 -10.25 -19.05 2.37
N ALA A 142 -10.34 -20.39 2.32
CA ALA A 142 -9.28 -21.26 2.82
C ALA A 142 -7.98 -21.09 2.02
N ASP A 143 -8.07 -21.02 0.69
CA ASP A 143 -6.90 -20.81 -0.17
C ASP A 143 -6.23 -19.45 0.10
N PHE A 144 -7.01 -18.40 0.35
CA PHE A 144 -6.46 -17.12 0.79
C PHE A 144 -5.77 -17.23 2.15
N GLY A 145 -6.37 -17.99 3.08
CA GLY A 145 -5.74 -18.28 4.38
C GLY A 145 -4.42 -19.02 4.23
N ASP A 146 -4.33 -20.00 3.32
CA ASP A 146 -3.09 -20.72 3.03
C ASP A 146 -2.03 -19.83 2.40
N PHE A 147 -2.41 -18.89 1.52
CA PHE A 147 -1.53 -17.87 1.02
C PHE A 147 -1.01 -16.95 2.16
N VAL A 148 -1.88 -16.50 3.05
CA VAL A 148 -1.49 -15.67 4.21
C VAL A 148 -0.51 -16.44 5.11
N HIS A 149 -0.77 -17.72 5.38
CA HIS A 149 0.15 -18.57 6.13
C HIS A 149 1.52 -18.63 5.45
N ALA A 150 1.55 -18.97 4.16
CA ALA A 150 2.79 -19.07 3.40
C ALA A 150 3.57 -17.75 3.37
N PHE A 151 2.88 -16.60 3.20
CA PHE A 151 3.48 -15.28 3.25
C PHE A 151 4.12 -15.00 4.61
N VAL A 152 3.38 -15.21 5.69
CA VAL A 152 3.84 -14.93 7.06
C VAL A 152 5.00 -15.86 7.45
N GLU A 153 4.97 -17.13 7.06
CA GLU A 153 6.07 -18.09 7.30
C GLU A 153 7.32 -17.70 6.51
N HIS A 154 7.18 -17.39 5.21
CA HIS A 154 8.28 -16.98 4.35
C HIS A 154 8.98 -15.71 4.85
N TYR A 155 8.21 -14.73 5.35
CA TYR A 155 8.75 -13.46 5.84
C TYR A 155 8.90 -13.39 7.37
N LYS A 156 8.86 -14.52 8.07
CA LYS A 156 9.07 -14.55 9.52
C LYS A 156 10.38 -13.90 9.92
N GLY A 157 10.33 -12.93 10.86
CA GLY A 157 11.46 -12.11 11.25
C GLY A 157 11.85 -10.99 10.26
N ARG A 158 11.20 -10.90 9.09
CA ARG A 158 11.39 -9.82 8.11
C ARG A 158 10.20 -8.87 8.03
N VAL A 159 8.98 -9.37 8.12
CA VAL A 159 7.73 -8.61 8.18
C VAL A 159 7.02 -8.91 9.50
N GLN A 160 6.54 -7.87 10.17
CA GLN A 160 5.86 -7.97 11.46
C GLN A 160 4.39 -7.52 11.41
N HIS A 161 3.95 -6.92 10.32
CA HIS A 161 2.62 -6.33 10.18
C HIS A 161 2.01 -6.70 8.82
N ILE A 162 0.80 -7.23 8.84
CA ILE A 162 0.04 -7.51 7.63
C ILE A 162 -1.34 -6.86 7.70
N ILE A 163 -1.84 -6.37 6.57
CA ILE A 163 -3.20 -5.88 6.40
C ILE A 163 -3.97 -6.92 5.59
N ILE A 164 -5.12 -7.33 6.09
CA ILE A 164 -6.00 -8.24 5.38
C ILE A 164 -6.98 -7.44 4.54
N TRP A 165 -6.77 -7.46 3.22
CA TRP A 165 -7.54 -6.74 2.21
C TRP A 165 -7.27 -5.24 2.13
N ASN A 166 -8.04 -4.55 1.26
CA ASN A 166 -8.05 -3.11 1.08
C ASN A 166 -9.50 -2.65 0.94
N GLU A 167 -9.90 -1.64 1.68
CA GLU A 167 -11.19 -0.94 1.56
C GLU A 167 -12.41 -1.86 1.32
N PRO A 168 -12.59 -2.93 2.16
CA PRO A 168 -13.66 -3.91 1.94
C PRO A 168 -15.06 -3.29 2.07
N ASN A 169 -15.16 -2.05 2.52
CA ASN A 169 -16.39 -1.26 2.56
C ASN A 169 -16.69 -0.52 1.23
N LEU A 170 -15.88 -0.72 0.17
CA LEU A 170 -16.15 -0.23 -1.19
C LEU A 170 -16.45 -1.40 -2.13
N SER A 171 -17.51 -1.28 -2.90
CA SER A 171 -17.93 -2.30 -3.87
C SER A 171 -16.83 -2.63 -4.89
N PHE A 172 -16.11 -1.62 -5.37
CA PHE A 172 -14.98 -1.80 -6.29
C PHE A 172 -13.87 -2.67 -5.71
N GLU A 173 -13.55 -2.49 -4.44
CA GLU A 173 -12.54 -3.26 -3.71
C GLU A 173 -13.09 -4.61 -3.21
N TRP A 174 -14.41 -4.84 -3.33
CA TRP A 174 -15.10 -6.08 -2.97
C TRP A 174 -15.61 -6.84 -4.20
N GLY A 175 -15.01 -6.65 -5.37
CA GLY A 175 -15.31 -7.38 -6.60
C GLY A 175 -16.56 -6.91 -7.34
N LEU A 176 -16.95 -5.64 -7.24
CA LEU A 176 -18.20 -5.06 -7.76
C LEU A 176 -19.46 -5.68 -7.16
N ARG A 177 -19.34 -6.31 -5.99
CA ARG A 177 -20.46 -6.83 -5.21
C ARG A 177 -20.96 -5.78 -4.24
N ARG A 178 -22.19 -5.94 -3.77
CA ARG A 178 -22.62 -5.27 -2.54
C ARG A 178 -21.66 -5.64 -1.42
N VAL A 179 -21.20 -4.64 -0.69
CA VAL A 179 -20.29 -4.86 0.44
C VAL A 179 -20.99 -5.61 1.58
N ASP A 180 -20.26 -6.49 2.24
CA ASP A 180 -20.77 -7.37 3.29
C ASP A 180 -19.71 -7.50 4.39
N ALA A 181 -19.94 -6.80 5.49
CA ALA A 181 -19.02 -6.81 6.61
C ALA A 181 -18.93 -8.20 7.29
N ALA A 182 -20.01 -8.99 7.29
CA ALA A 182 -19.97 -10.34 7.85
C ALA A 182 -19.14 -11.29 6.98
N ALA A 183 -19.28 -11.21 5.65
CA ALA A 183 -18.44 -11.98 4.73
C ALA A 183 -16.95 -11.57 4.82
N TYR A 184 -16.67 -10.27 4.99
CA TYR A 184 -15.29 -9.82 5.27
C TYR A 184 -14.77 -10.38 6.60
N VAL A 185 -15.58 -10.38 7.66
CA VAL A 185 -15.18 -10.94 8.97
C VAL A 185 -14.92 -12.45 8.87
N ASP A 186 -15.69 -13.22 8.08
CA ASP A 186 -15.40 -14.62 7.83
C ASP A 186 -14.03 -14.81 7.13
N LEU A 187 -13.70 -13.97 6.14
CA LEU A 187 -12.38 -13.96 5.50
C LEU A 187 -11.27 -13.60 6.50
N LEU A 188 -11.51 -12.56 7.32
CA LEU A 188 -10.56 -12.10 8.33
C LEU A 188 -10.26 -13.20 9.37
N LYS A 189 -11.28 -13.94 9.83
CA LYS A 189 -11.14 -15.08 10.76
C LYS A 189 -10.18 -16.13 10.20
N VAL A 190 -10.39 -16.55 8.96
CA VAL A 190 -9.51 -17.52 8.29
C VAL A 190 -8.09 -16.98 8.17
N ALA A 191 -7.94 -15.77 7.67
CA ALA A 191 -6.61 -15.13 7.49
C ALA A 191 -5.88 -14.97 8.82
N TYR A 192 -6.56 -14.50 9.88
CA TYR A 192 -6.00 -14.33 11.21
C TYR A 192 -5.48 -15.66 11.80
N GLN A 193 -6.31 -16.70 11.78
CA GLN A 193 -5.95 -18.01 12.30
C GLN A 193 -4.71 -18.55 11.58
N ARG A 194 -4.71 -18.51 10.26
CA ARG A 194 -3.60 -18.98 9.43
C ARG A 194 -2.33 -18.15 9.62
N ALA A 195 -2.45 -16.82 9.78
CA ALA A 195 -1.32 -15.94 10.10
C ALA A 195 -0.70 -16.28 11.45
N LYS A 196 -1.53 -16.49 12.50
CA LYS A 196 -1.07 -16.81 13.85
C LYS A 196 -0.49 -18.22 13.97
N GLU A 197 -0.94 -19.19 13.16
CA GLU A 197 -0.31 -20.51 13.03
C GLU A 197 1.12 -20.40 12.50
N ALA A 198 1.38 -19.58 11.48
CA ALA A 198 2.70 -19.38 10.90
C ALA A 198 3.63 -18.58 11.85
N ASN A 199 3.08 -17.53 12.46
CA ASN A 199 3.83 -16.68 13.40
C ASN A 199 2.89 -16.08 14.46
N PRO A 200 2.90 -16.59 15.70
CA PRO A 200 2.05 -16.05 16.77
C PRO A 200 2.26 -14.56 17.07
N ASN A 201 3.43 -14.01 16.72
CA ASN A 201 3.79 -12.62 17.01
C ASN A 201 3.49 -11.66 15.83
N ILE A 202 2.95 -12.14 14.70
CA ILE A 202 2.56 -11.28 13.60
C ILE A 202 1.40 -10.37 14.03
N VAL A 203 1.47 -9.09 13.69
CA VAL A 203 0.38 -8.15 13.91
C VAL A 203 -0.55 -8.16 12.71
N VAL A 204 -1.76 -8.59 12.92
CA VAL A 204 -2.81 -8.66 11.89
C VAL A 204 -3.70 -7.43 11.99
N LEU A 205 -3.70 -6.63 10.93
CA LEU A 205 -4.50 -5.41 10.82
C LEU A 205 -5.78 -5.72 10.03
N ALA A 206 -6.93 -5.42 10.64
CA ALA A 206 -8.22 -5.52 9.95
C ALA A 206 -8.57 -4.24 9.20
N GLY A 207 -9.34 -4.34 8.15
CA GLY A 207 -10.00 -3.22 7.49
C GLY A 207 -9.17 -2.57 6.40
N ALA A 208 -8.39 -1.55 6.71
CA ALA A 208 -8.02 -0.47 5.80
C ALA A 208 -9.28 0.21 5.23
N LEU A 209 -10.21 0.61 6.16
CA LEU A 209 -11.52 1.12 5.77
C LEU A 209 -11.40 2.47 5.06
N ALA A 210 -12.06 2.59 3.91
CA ALA A 210 -12.18 3.84 3.16
C ALA A 210 -13.13 4.80 3.87
N PRO A 211 -12.74 6.06 4.12
CA PRO A 211 -13.67 7.06 4.62
C PRO A 211 -14.71 7.40 3.55
N THR A 212 -15.95 7.01 3.78
CA THR A 212 -17.08 7.27 2.86
C THR A 212 -18.37 7.50 3.61
N LEU A 213 -19.33 8.15 2.96
CA LEU A 213 -20.67 8.40 3.47
C LEU A 213 -21.73 7.58 2.69
N GLU A 214 -21.31 6.49 2.04
CA GLU A 214 -22.24 5.66 1.28
C GLU A 214 -23.28 5.03 2.22
N PRO A 215 -24.59 5.21 1.96
CA PRO A 215 -25.65 4.69 2.83
C PRO A 215 -25.75 3.15 2.75
N ILE A 216 -26.52 2.57 3.66
CA ILE A 216 -26.68 1.10 3.80
C ILE A 216 -27.15 0.43 2.49
N ASP A 217 -27.95 1.12 1.69
CA ASP A 217 -28.48 0.57 0.45
C ASP A 217 -27.68 0.96 -0.81
N SER A 218 -26.50 1.57 -0.63
CA SER A 218 -25.64 1.92 -1.76
C SER A 218 -25.03 0.68 -2.39
N GLU A 219 -25.02 0.67 -3.75
CA GLU A 219 -24.29 -0.33 -4.52
C GLU A 219 -22.78 -0.02 -4.61
N ARG A 220 -22.33 1.18 -4.19
CA ARG A 220 -20.95 1.64 -4.33
C ARG A 220 -20.09 1.35 -3.09
N GLY A 221 -20.72 1.20 -1.93
CA GLY A 221 -20.01 0.98 -0.69
C GLY A 221 -20.90 1.14 0.53
N LEU A 222 -20.28 1.20 1.70
CA LEU A 222 -20.95 1.45 2.97
C LEU A 222 -20.09 2.40 3.81
N ASP A 223 -20.72 3.35 4.47
CA ASP A 223 -20.12 4.24 5.48
C ASP A 223 -19.20 3.45 6.41
N ASP A 224 -17.96 3.92 6.57
CA ASP A 224 -16.91 3.25 7.34
C ASP A 224 -17.26 3.06 8.81
N LEU A 225 -18.00 4.00 9.40
CA LEU A 225 -18.46 3.90 10.79
C LEU A 225 -19.51 2.78 10.93
N ILE A 226 -20.46 2.71 10.00
CA ILE A 226 -21.48 1.66 9.98
C ILE A 226 -20.81 0.30 9.68
N TYR A 227 -19.88 0.26 8.74
CA TYR A 227 -19.17 -0.98 8.39
C TYR A 227 -18.39 -1.55 9.58
N LEU A 228 -17.66 -0.70 10.32
CA LEU A 228 -16.92 -1.14 11.52
C LEU A 228 -17.88 -1.67 12.60
N GLN A 229 -19.01 -1.01 12.84
CA GLN A 229 -20.02 -1.52 13.77
C GLN A 229 -20.56 -2.90 13.34
N GLN A 230 -20.80 -3.09 12.04
CA GLN A 230 -21.21 -4.39 11.50
C GLN A 230 -20.11 -5.45 11.62
N MET A 231 -18.83 -5.10 11.47
CA MET A 231 -17.72 -6.01 11.73
C MET A 231 -17.72 -6.50 13.18
N TYR A 232 -17.91 -5.61 14.16
CA TYR A 232 -18.03 -5.99 15.57
C TYR A 232 -19.26 -6.88 15.81
N ALA A 233 -20.40 -6.55 15.23
CA ALA A 233 -21.62 -7.37 15.31
C ALA A 233 -21.43 -8.78 14.72
N ALA A 234 -20.56 -8.93 13.71
CA ALA A 234 -20.17 -10.21 13.11
C ALA A 234 -19.08 -10.95 13.91
N GLY A 235 -18.62 -10.40 15.03
CA GLY A 235 -17.63 -11.02 15.92
C GLY A 235 -16.19 -10.87 15.44
N ALA A 236 -15.82 -9.73 14.85
CA ALA A 236 -14.47 -9.46 14.41
C ALA A 236 -13.46 -9.32 15.56
N GLN A 237 -13.93 -8.95 16.77
CA GLN A 237 -13.10 -8.53 17.90
C GLN A 237 -11.89 -9.43 18.18
N ASP A 238 -12.04 -10.75 18.09
CA ASP A 238 -11.00 -11.72 18.42
C ASP A 238 -10.06 -12.04 17.23
N TYR A 239 -10.28 -11.40 16.08
CA TYR A 239 -9.60 -11.77 14.84
C TYR A 239 -8.82 -10.64 14.18
N PHE A 240 -8.41 -9.65 14.97
CA PHE A 240 -7.41 -8.65 14.57
C PHE A 240 -6.68 -8.10 15.80
N ASP A 241 -5.42 -7.70 15.62
CA ASP A 241 -4.60 -7.12 16.68
C ASP A 241 -4.71 -5.59 16.70
N ALA A 242 -4.93 -4.98 15.53
CA ALA A 242 -5.10 -3.55 15.37
C ALA A 242 -6.00 -3.22 14.16
N LEU A 243 -6.53 -2.01 14.11
CA LEU A 243 -7.33 -1.52 12.98
C LEU A 243 -6.43 -0.78 11.98
N ALA A 244 -6.54 -1.11 10.70
CA ALA A 244 -6.09 -0.24 9.61
C ALA A 244 -7.23 0.68 9.18
N ALA A 245 -6.93 1.96 8.96
CA ALA A 245 -7.90 2.95 8.51
C ALA A 245 -7.27 3.88 7.47
N HIS A 246 -8.09 4.43 6.58
CA HIS A 246 -7.71 5.48 5.67
C HIS A 246 -8.26 6.83 6.13
N ALA A 247 -7.48 7.91 5.95
CA ALA A 247 -7.81 9.23 6.48
C ALA A 247 -7.51 10.34 5.45
N TYR A 248 -8.38 10.48 4.48
CA TYR A 248 -8.25 11.51 3.45
C TYR A 248 -8.90 12.81 3.86
N GLY A 249 -8.16 13.93 3.79
CA GLY A 249 -8.68 15.24 4.15
C GLY A 249 -9.55 15.89 3.08
N LEU A 250 -9.43 15.45 1.83
CA LEU A 250 -10.07 16.08 0.66
C LEU A 250 -9.78 17.58 0.61
N THR A 251 -10.80 18.43 0.62
CA THR A 251 -10.64 19.91 0.64
C THR A 251 -10.54 20.48 2.07
N ARG A 252 -10.65 19.66 3.10
CA ARG A 252 -10.71 20.10 4.50
C ARG A 252 -9.32 20.19 5.12
N PRO A 253 -9.06 21.23 5.94
CA PRO A 253 -7.81 21.28 6.69
C PRO A 253 -7.70 20.13 7.70
N MET A 254 -6.47 19.82 8.11
CA MET A 254 -6.23 18.81 9.14
C MET A 254 -6.97 19.12 10.45
N ALA A 255 -7.09 20.38 10.81
CA ALA A 255 -7.76 20.83 12.03
C ALA A 255 -9.30 20.71 11.98
N ASP A 256 -9.91 20.37 10.83
CA ASP A 256 -11.36 20.20 10.73
C ASP A 256 -11.81 19.09 11.69
N PRO A 257 -12.73 19.37 12.65
CA PRO A 257 -13.08 18.40 13.68
C PRO A 257 -13.78 17.17 13.09
N PRO A 258 -13.71 16.00 13.76
CA PRO A 258 -14.39 14.80 13.30
C PRO A 258 -15.92 15.03 13.25
N ASP A 259 -16.51 14.57 12.16
CA ASP A 259 -17.95 14.74 11.93
C ASP A 259 -18.50 13.51 11.18
N PRO A 260 -19.52 12.80 11.70
CA PRO A 260 -20.07 11.63 11.02
C PRO A 260 -20.72 11.95 9.67
N ALA A 261 -21.11 13.19 9.43
CA ALA A 261 -21.73 13.64 8.19
C ALA A 261 -20.70 14.15 7.14
N ARG A 262 -19.41 14.01 7.41
CA ARG A 262 -18.33 14.50 6.51
C ARG A 262 -17.16 13.53 6.42
N VAL A 263 -16.55 13.46 5.24
CA VAL A 263 -15.23 12.89 5.07
C VAL A 263 -14.19 13.97 5.33
N ASN A 264 -13.37 13.76 6.36
CA ASN A 264 -12.20 14.57 6.67
C ASN A 264 -11.13 13.70 7.34
N PHE A 265 -9.93 14.25 7.51
CA PHE A 265 -8.81 13.50 8.10
C PHE A 265 -9.12 12.96 9.50
N ARG A 266 -9.76 13.77 10.36
CA ARG A 266 -10.03 13.41 11.75
C ARG A 266 -11.22 12.46 11.94
N ARG A 267 -11.92 12.06 10.85
CA ARG A 267 -12.97 11.03 10.91
C ARG A 267 -12.47 9.73 11.53
N VAL A 268 -11.18 9.42 11.44
CA VAL A 268 -10.54 8.27 12.09
C VAL A 268 -10.72 8.25 13.61
N GLU A 269 -10.94 9.40 14.26
CA GLU A 269 -11.26 9.49 15.69
C GLU A 269 -12.64 8.87 16.01
N LEU A 270 -13.59 8.92 15.07
CA LEU A 270 -14.90 8.27 15.22
C LEU A 270 -14.77 6.74 15.11
N LEU A 271 -13.91 6.24 14.22
CA LEU A 271 -13.57 4.80 14.20
C LEU A 271 -12.93 4.37 15.52
N ARG A 272 -12.02 5.18 16.05
CA ARG A 272 -11.41 4.93 17.36
C ARG A 272 -12.45 4.88 18.48
N GLN A 273 -13.44 5.78 18.47
CA GLN A 273 -14.53 5.78 19.46
C GLN A 273 -15.35 4.48 19.39
N ILE A 274 -15.67 3.99 18.18
CA ILE A 274 -16.36 2.71 18.00
C ILE A 274 -15.55 1.55 18.61
N MET A 275 -14.22 1.51 18.41
CA MET A 275 -13.36 0.50 19.03
C MET A 275 -13.46 0.56 20.57
N ILE A 276 -13.42 1.75 21.15
CA ILE A 276 -13.55 1.96 22.61
C ILE A 276 -14.90 1.45 23.11
N ASP A 277 -15.98 1.79 22.43
CA ASP A 277 -17.35 1.42 22.80
C ASP A 277 -17.56 -0.11 22.74
N HIS A 278 -16.76 -0.82 21.94
CA HIS A 278 -16.76 -2.28 21.85
C HIS A 278 -15.68 -2.96 22.73
N GLY A 279 -15.03 -2.22 23.62
CA GLY A 279 -14.06 -2.77 24.57
C GLY A 279 -12.64 -2.95 24.03
N ASP A 280 -12.35 -2.49 22.80
CA ASP A 280 -11.06 -2.60 22.13
C ASP A 280 -10.17 -1.35 22.33
N ALA A 281 -10.33 -0.65 23.45
CA ALA A 281 -9.50 0.53 23.78
C ALA A 281 -7.99 0.24 23.84
N ALA A 282 -7.59 -1.01 24.07
CA ALA A 282 -6.18 -1.43 24.08
C ALA A 282 -5.57 -1.61 22.68
N LYS A 283 -6.42 -1.85 21.65
CA LYS A 283 -5.93 -2.03 20.27
C LYS A 283 -5.56 -0.69 19.65
N GLN A 284 -4.53 -0.71 18.83
CA GLN A 284 -4.01 0.47 18.14
C GLN A 284 -4.70 0.68 16.79
N VAL A 285 -4.54 1.90 16.24
CA VAL A 285 -4.94 2.24 14.87
C VAL A 285 -3.68 2.53 14.05
N TYR A 286 -3.63 1.96 12.86
CA TYR A 286 -2.63 2.24 11.82
C TYR A 286 -3.33 3.00 10.70
N ILE A 287 -2.93 4.23 10.46
CA ILE A 287 -3.47 5.00 9.34
C ILE A 287 -2.61 4.68 8.13
N THR A 288 -3.09 3.75 7.30
CA THR A 288 -2.28 3.14 6.25
C THR A 288 -2.35 3.87 4.91
N GLU A 289 -3.32 4.74 4.74
CA GLU A 289 -3.40 5.73 3.66
C GLU A 289 -4.02 7.03 4.18
N ALA A 290 -3.41 8.15 3.83
CA ALA A 290 -3.92 9.46 4.20
C ALA A 290 -3.42 10.55 3.24
N GLY A 291 -3.94 11.76 3.39
CA GLY A 291 -3.35 12.93 2.77
C GLY A 291 -4.30 13.82 2.01
N TRP A 292 -3.69 14.71 1.25
CA TRP A 292 -4.33 15.71 0.38
C TRP A 292 -3.70 15.69 -1.00
N ASN A 293 -4.50 16.01 -2.00
CA ASN A 293 -4.08 16.12 -3.38
C ASN A 293 -3.97 17.59 -3.80
N ASP A 294 -2.95 17.95 -4.57
CA ASP A 294 -2.76 19.32 -5.05
C ASP A 294 -2.90 19.46 -6.57
N SER A 295 -3.47 18.47 -7.24
CA SER A 295 -3.70 18.55 -8.68
C SER A 295 -4.76 19.60 -9.03
N PRO A 296 -4.43 20.64 -9.82
CA PRO A 296 -5.39 21.68 -10.18
C PRO A 296 -6.54 21.16 -11.08
N ARG A 297 -6.45 19.92 -11.55
CA ARG A 297 -7.47 19.27 -12.38
C ARG A 297 -8.48 18.44 -11.56
N TRP A 298 -8.37 18.44 -10.24
CA TRP A 298 -9.27 17.72 -9.38
C TRP A 298 -10.06 18.69 -8.48
N ASN A 299 -11.37 18.57 -8.46
CA ASN A 299 -12.25 19.46 -7.71
C ASN A 299 -12.17 19.28 -6.18
N GLN A 300 -11.52 18.22 -5.71
CA GLN A 300 -11.26 17.98 -4.29
C GLN A 300 -9.80 18.25 -3.89
N ALA A 301 -9.05 18.95 -4.75
CA ALA A 301 -7.68 19.32 -4.47
C ALA A 301 -7.59 20.56 -3.55
N VAL A 302 -6.49 20.63 -2.83
CA VAL A 302 -6.06 21.82 -2.08
C VAL A 302 -4.90 22.51 -2.81
N LYS A 303 -4.52 23.71 -2.37
CA LYS A 303 -3.32 24.36 -2.91
C LYS A 303 -2.06 23.64 -2.44
N PRO A 304 -0.95 23.66 -3.22
CA PRO A 304 0.31 22.99 -2.82
C PRO A 304 0.81 23.38 -1.42
N ALA A 305 0.75 24.65 -1.06
CA ALA A 305 1.14 25.10 0.29
C ALA A 305 0.23 24.52 1.39
N GLN A 306 -1.07 24.43 1.14
CA GLN A 306 -2.03 23.84 2.08
C GLN A 306 -1.78 22.32 2.21
N ARG A 307 -1.45 21.63 1.12
CA ARG A 307 -1.08 20.22 1.17
C ARG A 307 0.09 19.99 2.10
N ILE A 308 1.15 20.81 2.01
CA ILE A 308 2.32 20.73 2.88
C ILE A 308 1.92 21.01 4.34
N GLU A 309 1.25 22.13 4.59
CA GLU A 309 0.78 22.53 5.92
C GLU A 309 -0.06 21.42 6.59
N TYR A 310 -1.05 20.90 5.89
CA TYR A 310 -1.96 19.89 6.43
C TYR A 310 -1.25 18.54 6.66
N THR A 311 -0.30 18.18 5.79
CA THR A 311 0.51 16.96 5.95
C THR A 311 1.42 17.05 7.18
N LEU A 312 2.07 18.18 7.40
CA LEU A 312 2.90 18.40 8.60
C LEU A 312 2.04 18.35 9.86
N ALA A 313 0.90 19.06 9.87
CA ALA A 313 -0.02 19.05 10.99
C ALA A 313 -0.58 17.63 11.28
N ALA A 314 -0.78 16.79 10.26
CA ALA A 314 -1.22 15.41 10.42
C ALA A 314 -0.14 14.53 11.05
N PHE A 315 1.13 14.69 10.68
CA PHE A 315 2.24 13.99 11.32
C PHE A 315 2.42 14.40 12.77
N ASP A 316 2.31 15.68 13.09
CA ASP A 316 2.36 16.18 14.46
C ASP A 316 1.19 15.66 15.30
N TRP A 317 -0.02 15.65 14.73
CA TRP A 317 -1.20 15.08 15.36
C TRP A 317 -1.02 13.59 15.66
N ALA A 318 -0.54 12.79 14.71
CA ALA A 318 -0.31 11.36 14.92
C ALA A 318 0.73 11.12 16.05
N GLN A 319 1.76 11.96 16.14
CA GLN A 319 2.78 11.85 17.19
C GLN A 319 2.19 12.12 18.59
N GLN A 320 1.19 13.00 18.70
CA GLN A 320 0.52 13.36 19.95
C GLN A 320 -0.54 12.36 20.41
N HIS A 321 -0.93 11.39 19.57
CA HIS A 321 -1.98 10.43 19.87
C HIS A 321 -1.43 9.02 20.06
N ASP A 322 -1.34 8.55 21.30
CA ASP A 322 -0.73 7.25 21.67
C ASP A 322 -1.43 6.05 21.05
N TRP A 323 -2.73 6.18 20.71
CA TRP A 323 -3.51 5.13 20.06
C TRP A 323 -3.23 5.02 18.54
N VAL A 324 -2.50 5.95 17.96
CA VAL A 324 -2.02 5.89 16.57
C VAL A 324 -0.59 5.36 16.57
N THR A 325 -0.36 4.20 15.96
CA THR A 325 0.98 3.62 15.84
C THR A 325 1.77 4.25 14.72
N MET A 326 1.14 4.48 13.58
CA MET A 326 1.79 5.09 12.43
C MET A 326 0.76 5.79 11.52
N LEU A 327 1.27 6.69 10.70
CA LEU A 327 0.51 7.42 9.69
C LEU A 327 1.27 7.39 8.36
N ALA A 328 0.74 6.69 7.36
CA ALA A 328 1.29 6.66 6.01
C ALA A 328 0.50 7.58 5.07
N MET A 329 1.24 8.41 4.35
CA MET A 329 0.66 9.25 3.30
C MET A 329 0.61 8.52 1.96
N TRP A 330 -0.51 8.62 1.29
CA TRP A 330 -0.73 8.19 -0.09
C TRP A 330 -0.32 9.31 -1.04
N ALA A 331 0.51 9.12 -2.06
CA ALA A 331 1.40 8.00 -2.31
C ALA A 331 2.80 8.57 -2.58
N PHE A 332 3.84 7.83 -2.23
CA PHE A 332 5.20 8.36 -2.35
C PHE A 332 5.60 8.62 -3.81
N ARG A 333 5.45 7.59 -4.67
CA ARG A 333 5.80 7.62 -6.09
C ARG A 333 4.96 6.62 -6.88
N TYR A 334 4.59 6.94 -8.10
CA TYR A 334 4.10 5.96 -9.06
C TYR A 334 5.22 5.50 -9.99
N PRO A 335 5.27 4.22 -10.40
CA PRO A 335 6.25 3.71 -11.37
C PRO A 335 6.21 4.44 -12.71
N ARG A 336 5.03 4.95 -13.08
CA ARG A 336 4.75 5.76 -14.27
C ARG A 336 3.82 6.90 -13.92
N ALA A 337 3.98 8.05 -14.61
CA ALA A 337 3.04 9.16 -14.46
C ALA A 337 1.63 8.74 -14.86
N ALA A 338 0.65 8.98 -14.00
CA ALA A 338 -0.75 8.72 -14.29
C ALA A 338 -1.32 9.69 -15.34
N ARG A 339 -0.67 10.87 -15.51
CA ARG A 339 -1.06 11.98 -16.41
C ARG A 339 -2.48 12.50 -16.15
N ASN A 340 -2.95 12.34 -14.93
CA ASN A 340 -4.24 12.83 -14.46
C ASN A 340 -4.10 13.38 -13.02
N TYR A 341 -5.21 13.55 -12.29
CA TYR A 341 -5.19 14.09 -10.93
C TYR A 341 -4.40 13.22 -9.94
N GLN A 342 -4.20 11.94 -10.21
CA GLN A 342 -3.47 11.03 -9.32
C GLN A 342 -2.01 11.47 -9.12
N ASP A 343 -1.38 12.09 -10.11
CA ASP A 343 -0.02 12.61 -9.96
C ASP A 343 0.11 13.68 -8.86
N GLY A 344 -1.01 14.33 -8.50
CA GLY A 344 -1.08 15.27 -7.39
C GLY A 344 -0.95 14.63 -6.00
N TRP A 345 -0.98 13.33 -5.88
CA TRP A 345 -0.69 12.63 -4.64
C TRP A 345 0.80 12.39 -4.39
N THR A 346 1.61 12.33 -5.47
CA THR A 346 3.00 11.89 -5.37
C THR A 346 3.92 12.94 -4.73
N TRP A 347 4.98 12.46 -4.10
CA TRP A 347 6.00 13.26 -3.41
C TRP A 347 7.27 13.42 -4.24
N VAL A 348 7.52 12.44 -5.10
CA VAL A 348 8.54 12.50 -6.14
C VAL A 348 7.93 12.08 -7.47
N THR A 349 8.49 12.56 -8.58
CA THR A 349 8.06 12.15 -9.91
C THR A 349 8.48 10.71 -10.22
N GLU A 350 7.99 10.16 -11.33
CA GLU A 350 8.43 8.87 -11.85
C GLU A 350 9.96 8.79 -12.09
N ASP A 351 10.59 9.93 -12.38
CA ASP A 351 12.05 10.09 -12.61
C ASP A 351 12.79 10.55 -11.34
N PHE A 352 12.18 10.35 -10.16
CA PHE A 352 12.79 10.65 -8.85
C PHE A 352 13.09 12.14 -8.59
N GLN A 353 12.46 13.07 -9.31
CA GLN A 353 12.58 14.49 -8.99
C GLN A 353 11.72 14.81 -7.76
N PRO A 354 12.29 15.35 -6.69
CA PRO A 354 11.54 15.71 -5.50
C PRO A 354 10.57 16.85 -5.79
N ARG A 355 9.35 16.73 -5.29
CA ARG A 355 8.36 17.82 -5.28
C ARG A 355 8.54 18.70 -4.04
N PRO A 356 8.01 19.92 -4.00
CA PRO A 356 8.11 20.78 -2.82
C PRO A 356 7.69 20.09 -1.51
N ILE A 357 6.62 19.32 -1.52
CA ILE A 357 6.17 18.56 -0.34
C ILE A 357 7.25 17.61 0.17
N TYR A 358 7.99 16.91 -0.69
CA TYR A 358 9.07 16.03 -0.25
C TYR A 358 10.17 16.80 0.49
N LEU A 359 10.58 17.94 -0.04
CA LEU A 359 11.67 18.75 0.52
C LEU A 359 11.28 19.34 1.88
N GLU A 360 10.06 19.87 2.01
CA GLU A 360 9.56 20.44 3.26
C GLU A 360 9.39 19.36 4.36
N ILE A 361 8.81 18.21 4.00
CA ILE A 361 8.66 17.10 4.96
C ILE A 361 10.03 16.54 5.37
N GLN A 362 10.97 16.39 4.43
CA GLN A 362 12.33 15.96 4.74
C GLN A 362 13.00 16.90 5.75
N GLN A 363 12.86 18.20 5.59
CA GLN A 363 13.42 19.20 6.51
C GLN A 363 12.87 19.05 7.93
N GLN A 364 11.60 18.70 8.07
CA GLN A 364 10.93 18.53 9.37
C GLN A 364 11.18 17.18 10.01
N LEU A 365 11.13 16.09 9.22
CA LEU A 365 11.25 14.75 9.76
C LEU A 365 12.69 14.31 10.02
N ARG A 366 13.65 14.74 9.18
CA ARG A 366 15.03 14.27 9.28
C ARG A 366 15.74 14.89 10.48
N MET A 367 16.41 14.06 11.28
CA MET A 367 17.41 14.56 12.22
C MET A 367 18.63 15.05 11.42
N THR A 368 18.93 16.34 11.54
CA THR A 368 20.24 16.86 11.10
C THR A 368 21.24 16.58 12.21
N ASN A 369 22.36 15.97 11.86
CA ASN A 369 23.50 15.91 12.76
C ASN A 369 24.15 17.29 12.78
N ASP A 370 23.49 18.28 13.37
CA ASP A 370 24.11 19.56 13.68
C ASP A 370 25.06 19.30 14.85
N LYS A 371 26.34 19.10 14.52
CA LYS A 371 27.45 19.25 15.44
C LYS A 371 28.02 20.63 15.35
#